data_240e4cc9aa4231ded93ca8ceaebc0390
#
_entry.id   240e4cc9aa4231ded93ca8ceaebc0390
#
_cell.length_a   1.000
_cell.length_b   1.000
_cell.length_c   1.000
_cell.angle_alpha   90.00
_cell.angle_beta   90.00
_cell.angle_gamma   90.00
#
_symmetry.space_group_name_H-M   'P 1'
#
loop_
_entity.id
_entity.type
_entity.pdbx_description
1 polymer ?
#
loop_
_entity_poly.entity_id
_entity_poly.type
_entity_poly.pdbx_seq_one_letter_code
_entity_poly.pdbx_strand_id
1 'polypeptide(L)'
;MKKMLIVAALAAVLPQLAAAQVEKQVEVTKAYVPKVESASKLPVQPDMTDTARMRPEIDYTITPLSLRTTLSTRPIRPATVTYWEFNRPLPFYVKAGAGYPLNSVLDFYASSQNPSTGYVVGYVNHEGRYADIKNDFGVKNNSTRMFNRIGAAAGKYFGRHVLEGDIYYDNRMYHRYGAYGDGVSESFTPGGMNDYGDANVAVRFGDNFQDLSRTNFEIALRGGMFFDHSEWPDYGDKARQTALEARAKLARGFGRSYFSVEAGYGLSAGQKSLEGTNQQLIHAALRYGFAGGVVRLDVGADYYHDRIESGDWIPDPLVESGNYVIPYARLDFNLGTPGLKPFFEADGAVAPNDFRALTLENPYVASSTWLDKSSVDYNFRLGLGGSLWRSRFDYRVYAGISIRDNHLYWTNVPLHPEGFAAGTAFSGAFVPEMARQTVTSFNGEIEFRPVTKLQFDLGVHGYLYNDETDLKNGAPSFAGNIGVAFEGRKVSFGVKALMQGVRRWTTLNYEPEPAEGSVIVGIVPGEPFEASFGVDLRVNFDWKVSGRVTLFAEGRNLVNRCLYEYPWYPELGASFTVGVKANF
;
A
#
# COMPACT_ATOMS: atom_id res chain seq x y z
N MET A 1 8.00 -9.49 -11.05
CA MET A 1 6.76 -9.13 -10.92
C MET A 1 5.98 -10.00 -10.14
N LYS A 2 6.20 -11.06 -10.04
CA LYS A 2 5.87 -11.75 -8.90
C LYS A 2 6.19 -10.96 -7.68
N LYS A 3 6.95 -9.86 -7.79
CA LYS A 3 7.45 -9.08 -6.69
C LYS A 3 6.97 -7.69 -6.59
N MET A 4 6.39 -7.17 -7.64
CA MET A 4 5.52 -6.00 -7.47
C MET A 4 4.13 -6.41 -7.00
N LEU A 5 3.68 -7.62 -7.30
CA LEU A 5 2.45 -8.15 -6.71
C LEU A 5 2.65 -8.63 -5.26
N ILE A 6 3.85 -9.00 -4.89
CA ILE A 6 4.14 -9.26 -3.49
C ILE A 6 4.41 -7.96 -2.73
N VAL A 7 5.01 -6.97 -3.33
CA VAL A 7 4.96 -5.61 -2.81
C VAL A 7 3.54 -5.06 -2.93
N ALA A 8 2.73 -5.46 -3.90
CA ALA A 8 1.32 -5.11 -3.98
C ALA A 8 0.43 -6.05 -3.16
N ALA A 9 0.73 -7.33 -2.97
CA ALA A 9 0.03 -8.18 -2.02
C ALA A 9 0.50 -7.97 -0.57
N LEU A 10 1.78 -7.71 -0.32
CA LEU A 10 2.22 -7.09 0.94
C LEU A 10 1.71 -5.66 1.06
N ALA A 11 1.54 -4.91 0.00
CA ALA A 11 0.93 -3.59 0.04
C ALA A 11 -0.61 -3.65 0.07
N ALA A 12 -1.24 -4.78 -0.21
CA ALA A 12 -2.67 -5.00 0.00
C ALA A 12 -2.97 -5.61 1.38
N VAL A 13 -2.01 -6.33 1.94
CA VAL A 13 -2.09 -6.90 3.28
C VAL A 13 -1.56 -5.93 4.34
N LEU A 14 -0.56 -5.16 4.01
CA LEU A 14 -0.10 -4.03 4.83
C LEU A 14 -1.17 -2.94 5.05
N PRO A 15 -2.14 -2.65 4.17
CA PRO A 15 -3.24 -1.79 4.57
C PRO A 15 -4.18 -2.43 5.60
N GLN A 16 -4.24 -3.72 5.72
CA GLN A 16 -5.06 -4.33 6.77
C GLN A 16 -4.34 -4.36 8.12
N LEU A 17 -3.03 -4.44 8.12
CA LEU A 17 -2.19 -4.24 9.30
C LEU A 17 -1.87 -2.76 9.55
N ALA A 18 -1.85 -1.95 8.50
CA ALA A 18 -1.66 -0.50 8.55
C ALA A 18 -2.95 0.28 8.61
N ALA A 19 -4.08 -0.39 8.52
CA ALA A 19 -5.34 0.26 8.89
C ALA A 19 -5.50 0.43 10.41
N ALA A 20 -4.67 -0.23 11.20
CA ALA A 20 -4.42 0.19 12.56
C ALA A 20 -3.50 1.42 12.65
N GLN A 21 -2.79 1.74 11.62
CA GLN A 21 -2.14 2.99 11.38
C GLN A 21 -2.94 3.82 10.40
N VAL A 22 -4.05 4.13 10.76
CA VAL A 22 -4.80 5.30 10.32
C VAL A 22 -4.04 6.57 10.59
N GLU A 23 -2.98 6.46 11.13
CA GLU A 23 -1.95 7.30 11.11
C GLU A 23 -1.54 7.98 9.97
N LYS A 24 -2.04 7.60 9.16
CA LYS A 24 -2.20 8.39 8.13
C LYS A 24 -3.10 9.52 8.23
N GLN A 25 -3.56 9.61 9.36
CA GLN A 25 -3.66 10.83 9.95
C GLN A 25 -2.84 11.84 9.32
N VAL A 26 -2.02 11.32 9.15
CA VAL A 26 -1.28 11.63 8.28
C VAL A 26 -1.40 12.73 7.64
N GLU A 27 -2.13 12.53 7.40
CA GLU A 27 -2.15 13.07 6.36
C GLU A 27 -2.90 14.25 6.16
N VAL A 28 -3.75 14.53 6.96
CA VAL A 28 -3.97 15.94 7.24
C VAL A 28 -2.64 16.65 7.46
N THR A 29 -1.69 15.98 8.02
CA THR A 29 -0.33 16.49 8.07
C THR A 29 0.46 16.37 6.79
N LYS A 30 0.01 15.62 5.80
CA LYS A 30 0.60 15.65 4.50
C LYS A 30 -0.12 16.52 3.52
N ALA A 31 -1.41 16.60 3.65
CA ALA A 31 -2.17 17.65 3.01
C ALA A 31 -1.71 19.02 3.54
N TYR A 32 -1.51 19.14 4.81
CA TYR A 32 -0.68 20.12 5.44
C TYR A 32 0.76 19.58 5.45
N VAL A 33 1.44 19.69 4.39
CA VAL A 33 2.82 20.09 4.44
C VAL A 33 2.77 21.57 4.81
N PRO A 34 2.92 21.95 6.08
CA PRO A 34 3.43 23.24 6.34
C PRO A 34 4.79 23.19 5.69
N LYS A 35 4.88 23.71 4.52
CA LYS A 35 6.17 24.18 4.13
C LYS A 35 6.45 25.21 5.19
N VAL A 36 7.23 24.83 6.18
CA VAL A 36 7.91 25.81 6.96
C VAL A 36 8.51 26.70 5.90
N GLU A 37 7.84 27.82 5.65
CA GLU A 37 8.48 28.87 4.90
C GLU A 37 9.80 28.98 5.61
N SER A 38 10.86 28.74 4.91
CA SER A 38 12.17 28.85 5.46
C SER A 38 12.15 30.17 6.18
N ALA A 39 12.10 30.10 7.52
CA ALA A 39 12.15 31.32 8.30
C ALA A 39 13.33 32.05 7.75
N SER A 40 13.06 33.13 7.05
CA SER A 40 14.13 33.99 6.56
C SER A 40 14.87 34.33 7.82
N LYS A 41 16.11 33.88 7.95
CA LYS A 41 16.99 34.35 9.02
C LYS A 41 16.85 35.85 8.97
N LEU A 42 16.17 36.41 9.96
CA LEU A 42 16.34 37.82 10.25
C LEU A 42 17.84 38.01 10.39
N PRO A 43 18.46 38.93 9.68
CA PRO A 43 19.89 39.23 9.83
C PRO A 43 20.08 40.03 11.11
N VAL A 44 19.76 39.41 12.23
CA VAL A 44 20.14 39.90 13.55
C VAL A 44 21.45 39.20 13.82
N GLN A 45 22.55 39.92 13.68
CA GLN A 45 23.81 39.47 14.21
C GLN A 45 23.62 39.27 15.72
N PRO A 46 23.83 38.05 16.24
CA PRO A 46 23.76 37.87 17.68
C PRO A 46 24.89 38.72 18.32
N ASP A 47 24.53 39.47 19.35
CA ASP A 47 25.47 40.15 20.17
C ASP A 47 26.34 39.08 20.87
N MET A 48 27.61 39.02 20.51
CA MET A 48 28.58 38.03 20.98
C MET A 48 29.21 38.39 22.34
N THR A 49 28.61 39.30 23.09
CA THR A 49 29.18 39.78 24.35
C THR A 49 28.63 39.07 25.59
N ASP A 50 27.85 37.98 25.44
CA ASP A 50 27.41 37.21 26.60
C ASP A 50 28.47 36.23 27.07
N THR A 51 29.11 36.56 28.20
CA THR A 51 30.15 35.77 28.86
C THR A 51 29.61 34.73 29.85
N ALA A 52 28.31 34.53 29.91
CA ALA A 52 27.71 33.52 30.77
C ALA A 52 27.81 32.12 30.15
N ARG A 53 28.86 31.37 30.53
CA ARG A 53 28.96 29.93 30.21
C ARG A 53 27.98 29.13 31.08
N MET A 54 26.71 29.10 30.72
CA MET A 54 25.84 28.01 31.15
C MET A 54 26.23 26.76 30.35
N ARG A 55 26.69 25.73 31.03
CA ARG A 55 26.70 24.36 30.51
C ARG A 55 25.39 23.73 30.95
N PRO A 56 24.37 23.61 30.09
CA PRO A 56 23.25 22.76 30.42
C PRO A 56 23.78 21.32 30.37
N GLU A 57 23.61 20.60 31.45
CA GLU A 57 23.79 19.15 31.47
C GLU A 57 22.61 18.56 30.73
N ILE A 58 22.77 18.37 29.42
CA ILE A 58 21.72 17.79 28.57
C ILE A 58 21.88 16.28 28.69
N ASP A 59 21.03 15.67 29.49
CA ASP A 59 20.89 14.22 29.54
C ASP A 59 20.14 13.78 28.28
N TYR A 60 20.85 13.22 27.31
CA TYR A 60 20.28 12.63 26.12
C TYR A 60 19.78 11.22 26.45
N THR A 61 18.68 11.11 27.09
CA THR A 61 17.99 9.82 27.20
C THR A 61 17.33 9.53 25.85
N ILE A 62 18.02 8.81 24.98
CA ILE A 62 17.43 8.32 23.72
C ILE A 62 16.48 7.19 24.09
N THR A 63 15.21 7.48 24.13
CA THR A 63 14.15 6.48 24.25
C THR A 63 14.02 5.78 22.90
N PRO A 64 14.33 4.47 22.80
CA PRO A 64 14.18 3.77 21.53
C PRO A 64 12.70 3.59 21.23
N LEU A 65 12.19 4.37 20.29
CA LEU A 65 10.87 4.13 19.71
C LEU A 65 11.00 2.98 18.69
N SER A 66 10.29 1.90 18.95
CA SER A 66 10.06 0.86 17.97
C SER A 66 9.04 1.34 16.93
N LEU A 67 9.47 2.23 16.04
CA LEU A 67 8.68 2.57 14.87
C LEU A 67 8.87 1.46 13.82
N ARG A 68 7.82 0.72 13.53
CA ARG A 68 7.73 -0.06 12.30
C ARG A 68 7.74 0.90 11.11
N THR A 69 8.89 1.29 10.68
CA THR A 69 9.04 2.03 9.44
C THR A 69 9.62 1.10 8.39
N THR A 70 8.78 0.60 7.52
CA THR A 70 9.15 0.20 6.16
C THR A 70 9.50 1.42 5.30
N LEU A 71 9.65 2.56 5.91
CA LEU A 71 10.13 3.77 5.29
C LEU A 71 11.64 3.81 5.41
N SER A 72 12.32 4.05 4.29
CA SER A 72 13.72 4.47 4.31
C SER A 72 13.90 5.47 5.44
N THR A 73 14.79 5.17 6.37
CA THR A 73 15.09 6.05 7.49
C THR A 73 15.67 7.34 6.92
N ARG A 74 14.81 8.29 6.58
CA ARG A 74 15.29 9.67 6.39
C ARG A 74 15.82 10.12 7.73
N PRO A 75 17.11 10.46 7.86
CA PRO A 75 17.59 11.07 9.08
C PRO A 75 16.78 12.34 9.29
N ILE A 76 15.98 12.34 10.36
CA ILE A 76 15.24 13.54 10.76
C ILE A 76 16.31 14.58 11.09
N ARG A 77 16.43 15.63 10.28
CA ARG A 77 17.22 16.77 10.65
C ARG A 77 16.66 17.30 11.97
N PRO A 78 17.50 17.57 12.98
CA PRO A 78 17.00 18.26 14.15
C PRO A 78 16.34 19.55 13.66
N ALA A 79 15.02 19.61 13.77
CA ALA A 79 14.31 20.84 13.57
C ALA A 79 14.82 21.80 14.64
N THR A 80 15.31 22.95 14.22
CA THR A 80 15.52 24.05 15.16
C THR A 80 14.12 24.48 15.56
N VAL A 81 13.63 23.94 16.67
CA VAL A 81 12.31 24.30 17.21
C VAL A 81 12.47 25.69 17.82
N THR A 82 12.06 26.69 17.06
CA THR A 82 11.78 27.99 17.64
C THR A 82 10.50 27.85 18.45
N TYR A 83 10.59 27.78 19.77
CA TYR A 83 9.50 27.50 20.70
C TYR A 83 8.36 28.53 20.72
N TRP A 84 8.36 29.55 19.86
CA TRP A 84 7.54 30.74 20.04
C TRP A 84 6.43 30.96 18.99
N GLU A 85 6.37 30.18 17.91
CA GLU A 85 5.30 30.30 16.92
C GLU A 85 4.76 28.93 16.52
N PHE A 86 3.82 28.44 17.31
CA PHE A 86 2.87 27.46 16.79
C PHE A 86 2.03 28.15 15.72
N ASN A 87 2.42 28.05 14.48
CA ASN A 87 1.53 28.37 13.38
C ASN A 87 0.33 27.44 13.49
N ARG A 88 -0.81 27.99 13.90
CA ARG A 88 -2.06 27.22 13.95
C ARG A 88 -2.34 26.74 12.53
N PRO A 89 -2.58 25.44 12.33
CA PRO A 89 -2.94 24.96 11.01
C PRO A 89 -4.21 25.68 10.56
N LEU A 90 -4.26 26.02 9.28
CA LEU A 90 -5.47 26.55 8.69
C LEU A 90 -6.52 25.43 8.68
N PRO A 91 -7.78 25.73 9.01
CA PRO A 91 -8.79 24.69 9.23
C PRO A 91 -9.19 23.95 7.97
N PHE A 92 -9.01 24.54 6.81
CA PHE A 92 -9.46 23.96 5.56
C PHE A 92 -8.31 23.81 4.56
N TYR A 93 -8.31 22.67 3.89
CA TYR A 93 -7.45 22.39 2.74
C TYR A 93 -8.31 21.87 1.59
N VAL A 94 -8.03 22.38 0.38
CA VAL A 94 -8.63 21.89 -0.86
C VAL A 94 -7.52 21.67 -1.89
N LYS A 95 -7.53 20.51 -2.55
CA LYS A 95 -6.84 20.27 -3.82
C LYS A 95 -7.92 19.91 -4.83
N ALA A 96 -8.02 20.65 -5.91
CA ALA A 96 -8.97 20.36 -7.00
C ALA A 96 -8.27 20.51 -8.34
N GLY A 97 -8.48 19.55 -9.22
CA GLY A 97 -7.87 19.55 -10.55
C GLY A 97 -8.61 18.67 -11.54
N ALA A 98 -8.37 18.95 -12.81
CA ALA A 98 -8.86 18.17 -13.93
C ALA A 98 -7.80 18.10 -15.03
N GLY A 99 -7.91 17.16 -15.94
CA GLY A 99 -6.88 16.96 -16.95
C GLY A 99 -7.33 16.21 -18.20
N TYR A 100 -6.33 15.87 -19.01
CA TYR A 100 -6.52 15.13 -20.25
C TYR A 100 -5.62 13.87 -20.29
N PRO A 101 -6.08 12.71 -20.80
CA PRO A 101 -7.50 12.40 -21.06
C PRO A 101 -8.36 12.69 -19.82
N LEU A 102 -9.67 12.88 -19.97
CA LEU A 102 -10.53 13.38 -18.89
C LEU A 102 -10.25 12.66 -17.58
N ASN A 103 -9.77 13.41 -16.61
CA ASN A 103 -9.50 12.96 -15.26
C ASN A 103 -9.83 14.08 -14.26
N SER A 104 -10.06 13.71 -13.02
CA SER A 104 -10.38 14.65 -11.95
C SER A 104 -9.72 14.21 -10.64
N VAL A 105 -9.39 15.18 -9.81
CA VAL A 105 -8.94 15.00 -8.45
C VAL A 105 -9.56 16.02 -7.54
N LEU A 106 -10.06 15.59 -6.38
CA LEU A 106 -10.55 16.46 -5.32
C LEU A 106 -10.13 15.89 -3.97
N ASP A 107 -9.37 16.67 -3.22
CA ASP A 107 -9.11 16.41 -1.81
C ASP A 107 -9.63 17.60 -1.01
N PHE A 108 -10.49 17.35 -0.05
CA PHE A 108 -10.99 18.33 0.89
C PHE A 108 -10.78 17.83 2.31
N TYR A 109 -10.24 18.69 3.17
CA TYR A 109 -10.05 18.41 4.58
C TYR A 109 -10.53 19.62 5.40
N ALA A 110 -11.30 19.34 6.45
CA ALA A 110 -11.72 20.32 7.43
C ALA A 110 -11.27 19.85 8.81
N SER A 111 -10.48 20.64 9.52
CA SER A 111 -9.90 20.25 10.81
C SER A 111 -10.15 21.28 11.90
N SER A 112 -10.23 20.81 13.15
CA SER A 112 -10.31 21.68 14.33
C SER A 112 -9.00 22.48 14.51
N GLN A 113 -9.13 23.72 14.99
CA GLN A 113 -8.00 24.64 15.14
C GLN A 113 -7.21 24.48 16.44
N ASN A 114 -7.74 23.77 17.43
CA ASN A 114 -7.08 23.64 18.73
C ASN A 114 -6.67 22.19 19.02
N PRO A 115 -5.43 21.81 18.71
CA PRO A 115 -4.95 20.45 18.92
C PRO A 115 -4.55 20.14 20.38
N SER A 116 -4.66 21.09 21.33
CA SER A 116 -4.15 20.89 22.70
C SER A 116 -4.90 19.86 23.51
N THR A 117 -6.20 19.69 23.24
CA THR A 117 -7.07 18.74 23.96
C THR A 117 -7.55 17.58 23.11
N GLY A 118 -7.32 17.67 21.81
CA GLY A 118 -7.77 16.69 20.83
C GLY A 118 -7.95 17.33 19.46
N TYR A 119 -8.45 16.56 18.51
CA TYR A 119 -8.70 17.00 17.14
C TYR A 119 -9.98 16.39 16.59
N VAL A 120 -10.55 17.04 15.60
CA VAL A 120 -11.62 16.51 14.75
C VAL A 120 -11.27 16.89 13.31
N VAL A 121 -11.40 15.95 12.40
CA VAL A 121 -11.11 16.11 10.97
C VAL A 121 -12.22 15.45 10.18
N GLY A 122 -12.81 16.19 9.24
CA GLY A 122 -13.64 15.63 8.19
C GLY A 122 -12.90 15.68 6.85
N TYR A 123 -13.07 14.68 6.01
CA TYR A 123 -12.37 14.62 4.75
C TYR A 123 -13.20 14.00 3.63
N VAL A 124 -12.90 14.44 2.40
CA VAL A 124 -13.43 13.88 1.16
C VAL A 124 -12.27 13.78 0.18
N ASN A 125 -12.09 12.60 -0.44
CA ASN A 125 -11.11 12.36 -1.48
C ASN A 125 -11.81 11.78 -2.71
N HIS A 126 -11.43 12.25 -3.86
CA HIS A 126 -11.90 11.76 -5.15
C HIS A 126 -10.75 11.72 -6.15
N GLU A 127 -10.59 10.60 -6.83
CA GLU A 127 -9.74 10.46 -8.01
C GLU A 127 -10.55 9.72 -9.09
N GLY A 128 -10.67 10.32 -10.26
CA GLY A 128 -11.40 9.75 -11.40
C GLY A 128 -10.61 9.84 -12.68
N ARG A 129 -10.76 8.83 -13.53
CA ARG A 129 -10.25 8.79 -14.91
C ARG A 129 -11.39 8.32 -15.80
N TYR A 130 -11.72 9.08 -16.83
CA TYR A 130 -12.91 8.89 -17.64
C TYR A 130 -12.51 8.92 -19.13
N ALA A 131 -11.79 7.90 -19.55
CA ALA A 131 -11.32 7.84 -20.92
C ALA A 131 -11.65 6.50 -21.55
N ASP A 132 -11.85 6.51 -22.86
CA ASP A 132 -11.88 5.28 -23.61
C ASP A 132 -10.46 4.86 -23.97
N ILE A 133 -10.20 3.57 -23.89
CA ILE A 133 -8.94 2.98 -24.30
C ILE A 133 -9.18 1.91 -25.37
N LYS A 134 -8.24 1.80 -26.28
CA LYS A 134 -8.24 0.71 -27.25
C LYS A 134 -7.50 -0.47 -26.62
N ASN A 135 -8.20 -1.58 -26.41
CA ASN A 135 -7.59 -2.80 -25.88
C ASN A 135 -6.74 -3.52 -26.94
N ASP A 136 -6.05 -4.59 -26.54
CA ASP A 136 -5.16 -5.35 -27.43
C ASP A 136 -5.88 -6.03 -28.59
N PHE A 137 -7.19 -6.24 -28.47
CA PHE A 137 -8.04 -6.79 -29.53
C PHE A 137 -8.54 -5.71 -30.52
N GLY A 138 -8.15 -4.46 -30.32
CA GLY A 138 -8.52 -3.35 -31.17
C GLY A 138 -9.88 -2.73 -30.86
N VAL A 139 -10.58 -3.19 -29.85
CA VAL A 139 -11.87 -2.67 -29.42
C VAL A 139 -11.67 -1.44 -28.54
N LYS A 140 -12.42 -0.38 -28.81
CA LYS A 140 -12.42 0.83 -28.01
C LYS A 140 -13.47 0.70 -26.90
N ASN A 141 -13.01 0.55 -25.66
CA ASN A 141 -13.83 0.37 -24.48
C ASN A 141 -13.68 1.52 -23.48
N ASN A 142 -14.73 1.78 -22.73
CA ASN A 142 -14.68 2.68 -21.59
C ASN A 142 -13.76 2.12 -20.51
N SER A 143 -12.72 2.86 -20.13
CA SER A 143 -11.76 2.50 -19.08
C SER A 143 -11.95 3.31 -17.80
N THR A 144 -13.17 3.80 -17.54
CA THR A 144 -13.46 4.59 -16.34
C THR A 144 -13.06 3.85 -15.08
N ARG A 145 -12.36 4.59 -14.23
CA ARG A 145 -11.89 4.13 -12.93
C ARG A 145 -12.05 5.28 -11.94
N MET A 146 -12.75 5.02 -10.84
CA MET A 146 -12.99 6.02 -9.80
C MET A 146 -12.67 5.47 -8.43
N PHE A 147 -12.15 6.35 -7.59
CA PHE A 147 -12.00 6.14 -6.15
C PHE A 147 -12.61 7.34 -5.43
N ASN A 148 -13.53 7.08 -4.51
CA ASN A 148 -14.14 8.09 -3.66
C ASN A 148 -14.00 7.65 -2.20
N ARG A 149 -13.61 8.56 -1.34
CA ARG A 149 -13.60 8.37 0.11
C ARG A 149 -14.22 9.56 0.80
N ILE A 150 -15.12 9.29 1.74
CA ILE A 150 -15.63 10.26 2.68
C ILE A 150 -15.47 9.74 4.09
N GLY A 151 -15.01 10.57 5.01
CA GLY A 151 -14.80 10.13 6.37
C GLY A 151 -14.61 11.25 7.36
N ALA A 152 -14.54 10.85 8.62
CA ALA A 152 -14.23 11.73 9.74
C ALA A 152 -13.38 10.99 10.77
N ALA A 153 -12.38 11.66 11.30
CA ALA A 153 -11.56 11.19 12.40
C ALA A 153 -11.58 12.17 13.56
N ALA A 154 -11.55 11.65 14.78
CA ALA A 154 -11.47 12.45 15.98
C ALA A 154 -10.55 11.80 17.01
N GLY A 155 -9.82 12.62 17.75
CA GLY A 155 -8.98 12.17 18.84
C GLY A 155 -9.08 13.08 20.04
N LYS A 156 -9.02 12.50 21.24
CA LYS A 156 -8.99 13.22 22.51
C LYS A 156 -7.83 12.76 23.37
N TYR A 157 -7.12 13.70 23.94
CA TYR A 157 -5.98 13.47 24.82
C TYR A 157 -6.42 13.44 26.28
N PHE A 158 -6.01 12.40 27.00
CA PHE A 158 -6.25 12.22 28.42
C PHE A 158 -4.91 12.06 29.15
N GLY A 159 -4.21 13.16 29.33
CA GLY A 159 -2.84 13.12 29.82
C GLY A 159 -1.93 12.40 28.83
N ARG A 160 -1.46 11.20 29.17
CA ARG A 160 -0.63 10.36 28.28
C ARG A 160 -1.43 9.43 27.36
N HIS A 161 -2.71 9.24 27.64
CA HIS A 161 -3.57 8.37 26.87
C HIS A 161 -4.26 9.13 25.75
N VAL A 162 -4.51 8.45 24.66
CA VAL A 162 -5.22 9.00 23.51
C VAL A 162 -6.38 8.08 23.17
N LEU A 163 -7.57 8.66 23.02
CA LEU A 163 -8.72 8.00 22.41
C LEU A 163 -8.87 8.55 21.00
N GLU A 164 -8.81 7.68 20.01
CA GLU A 164 -8.97 8.03 18.60
C GLU A 164 -10.10 7.21 17.99
N GLY A 165 -10.84 7.82 17.09
CA GLY A 165 -11.85 7.14 16.29
C GLY A 165 -11.82 7.65 14.87
N ASP A 166 -12.07 6.75 13.93
CA ASP A 166 -12.16 7.03 12.50
C ASP A 166 -13.35 6.27 11.92
N ILE A 167 -14.13 6.96 11.10
CA ILE A 167 -15.22 6.37 10.32
C ILE A 167 -15.10 6.84 8.88
N TYR A 168 -15.15 5.90 7.92
CA TYR A 168 -15.09 6.24 6.52
C TYR A 168 -15.87 5.26 5.65
N TYR A 169 -16.25 5.76 4.49
CA TYR A 169 -16.80 4.97 3.40
C TYR A 169 -15.96 5.18 2.14
N ASP A 170 -15.54 4.07 1.53
CA ASP A 170 -14.86 4.02 0.25
C ASP A 170 -15.81 3.49 -0.81
N ASN A 171 -15.78 4.10 -1.99
CA ASN A 171 -16.37 3.56 -3.20
C ASN A 171 -15.29 3.46 -4.28
N ARG A 172 -15.18 2.29 -4.91
CA ARG A 172 -14.19 1.98 -5.94
C ARG A 172 -14.89 1.40 -7.15
N MET A 173 -14.73 2.04 -8.29
CA MET A 173 -15.39 1.67 -9.55
C MET A 173 -14.36 1.41 -10.63
N TYR A 174 -14.52 0.32 -11.39
CA TYR A 174 -13.60 -0.13 -12.43
C TYR A 174 -14.37 -0.73 -13.59
N HIS A 175 -14.28 -0.16 -14.78
CA HIS A 175 -14.81 -0.80 -15.99
C HIS A 175 -13.93 -1.96 -16.44
N ARG A 176 -14.54 -3.07 -16.84
CA ARG A 176 -13.87 -4.26 -17.40
C ARG A 176 -13.54 -4.07 -18.87
N TYR A 177 -12.74 -3.05 -19.19
CA TYR A 177 -12.40 -2.67 -20.57
C TYR A 177 -11.47 -3.68 -21.29
N GLY A 178 -10.85 -4.60 -20.56
CA GLY A 178 -10.11 -5.73 -21.11
C GLY A 178 -11.01 -6.85 -21.64
N ALA A 179 -12.31 -6.87 -21.28
CA ALA A 179 -13.25 -7.86 -21.76
C ALA A 179 -13.39 -7.80 -23.29
N TYR A 180 -13.43 -8.97 -23.93
CA TYR A 180 -13.51 -9.10 -25.38
C TYR A 180 -14.20 -10.41 -25.78
N GLY A 181 -14.97 -10.37 -26.86
CA GLY A 181 -15.52 -11.54 -27.51
C GLY A 181 -15.74 -11.25 -28.98
N ASP A 182 -15.20 -12.09 -29.86
CA ASP A 182 -15.43 -12.00 -31.32
C ASP A 182 -16.72 -12.74 -31.68
N GLY A 183 -17.62 -12.08 -32.39
CA GLY A 183 -18.90 -12.68 -32.82
C GLY A 183 -19.96 -12.82 -31.72
N VAL A 184 -19.88 -12.02 -30.69
CA VAL A 184 -20.76 -12.06 -29.51
C VAL A 184 -22.22 -11.78 -29.89
N SER A 185 -23.13 -12.62 -29.35
CA SER A 185 -24.56 -12.31 -29.36
C SER A 185 -24.86 -11.05 -28.56
N GLU A 186 -25.95 -10.33 -28.88
CA GLU A 186 -26.40 -9.10 -28.18
C GLU A 186 -26.52 -9.24 -26.65
N SER A 187 -26.49 -10.49 -26.13
CA SER A 187 -26.59 -10.78 -24.70
C SER A 187 -25.26 -10.66 -23.93
N PHE A 188 -24.11 -10.62 -24.59
CA PHE A 188 -22.82 -10.39 -23.94
C PHE A 188 -22.36 -8.96 -24.21
N THR A 189 -22.46 -8.11 -23.21
CA THR A 189 -21.89 -6.77 -23.27
C THR A 189 -20.51 -6.80 -22.64
N PRO A 190 -19.42 -6.80 -23.43
CA PRO A 190 -18.09 -6.59 -22.86
C PRO A 190 -18.10 -5.23 -22.15
N GLY A 191 -17.58 -5.13 -20.95
CA GLY A 191 -17.40 -3.86 -20.31
C GLY A 191 -18.36 -3.49 -19.20
N GLY A 192 -18.95 -4.47 -18.49
CA GLY A 192 -19.61 -4.21 -17.22
C GLY A 192 -18.69 -3.54 -16.20
N MET A 193 -19.23 -2.99 -15.15
CA MET A 193 -18.52 -2.25 -14.14
C MET A 193 -18.41 -3.05 -12.84
N ASN A 194 -17.21 -3.13 -12.29
CA ASN A 194 -16.99 -3.54 -10.91
C ASN A 194 -17.13 -2.32 -10.00
N ASP A 195 -18.02 -2.40 -9.03
CA ASP A 195 -18.33 -1.34 -8.07
C ASP A 195 -18.31 -1.92 -6.67
N TYR A 196 -17.40 -1.43 -5.85
CA TYR A 196 -17.16 -1.90 -4.49
C TYR A 196 -17.35 -0.78 -3.49
N GLY A 197 -18.19 -1.04 -2.49
CA GLY A 197 -18.38 -0.19 -1.32
C GLY A 197 -17.71 -0.79 -0.09
N ASP A 198 -17.07 0.04 0.75
CA ASP A 198 -16.37 -0.41 1.95
C ASP A 198 -16.56 0.60 3.09
N ALA A 199 -17.46 0.29 4.02
CA ALA A 199 -17.74 1.10 5.21
C ALA A 199 -16.90 0.61 6.40
N ASN A 200 -16.15 1.48 7.05
CA ASN A 200 -15.26 1.13 8.12
C ASN A 200 -15.40 2.05 9.31
N VAL A 201 -15.25 1.50 10.51
CA VAL A 201 -15.12 2.21 11.77
C VAL A 201 -13.93 1.63 12.53
N ALA A 202 -13.09 2.51 13.08
CA ALA A 202 -11.98 2.11 13.93
C ALA A 202 -11.96 2.95 15.21
N VAL A 203 -11.61 2.34 16.33
CA VAL A 203 -11.43 3.00 17.62
C VAL A 203 -10.16 2.50 18.25
N ARG A 204 -9.33 3.40 18.73
CA ARG A 204 -8.07 3.11 19.41
C ARG A 204 -8.03 3.86 20.74
N PHE A 205 -7.65 3.18 21.79
CA PHE A 205 -7.41 3.77 23.11
C PHE A 205 -6.09 3.24 23.68
N GLY A 206 -5.22 4.12 24.10
CA GLY A 206 -3.97 3.70 24.71
C GLY A 206 -2.94 4.82 24.86
N ASP A 207 -1.72 4.39 25.11
CA ASP A 207 -0.53 5.24 25.23
C ASP A 207 0.12 5.50 23.86
N ASN A 208 0.99 6.49 23.81
CA ASN A 208 1.77 6.80 22.61
C ASN A 208 3.13 6.05 22.53
N PHE A 209 3.44 5.19 23.50
CA PHE A 209 4.68 4.42 23.61
C PHE A 209 5.98 5.26 23.55
N GLN A 210 5.93 6.54 23.84
CA GLN A 210 7.13 7.41 23.85
C GLN A 210 8.00 7.16 25.08
N ASP A 211 7.40 6.87 26.23
CA ASP A 211 8.10 6.59 27.49
C ASP A 211 7.90 5.12 27.88
N LEU A 212 8.85 4.26 27.50
CA LEU A 212 8.85 2.85 27.86
C LEU A 212 9.32 2.57 29.30
N SER A 213 9.77 3.56 30.06
CA SER A 213 10.12 3.38 31.49
C SER A 213 8.89 2.93 32.30
N ARG A 214 7.71 3.14 31.77
CA ARG A 214 6.42 2.72 32.31
C ARG A 214 5.79 1.64 31.45
N THR A 215 4.80 0.95 32.00
CA THR A 215 3.96 0.07 31.20
C THR A 215 3.05 0.91 30.31
N ASN A 216 3.13 0.71 29.02
CA ASN A 216 2.27 1.28 28.01
C ASN A 216 1.31 0.21 27.49
N PHE A 217 0.11 0.61 27.13
CA PHE A 217 -0.90 -0.28 26.56
C PHE A 217 -1.62 0.41 25.40
N GLU A 218 -2.16 -0.42 24.51
CA GLU A 218 -3.03 0.00 23.42
C GLU A 218 -4.10 -1.07 23.21
N ILE A 219 -5.33 -0.63 23.01
CA ILE A 219 -6.45 -1.45 22.56
C ILE A 219 -7.00 -0.79 21.30
N ALA A 220 -7.13 -1.57 20.25
CA ALA A 220 -7.70 -1.14 18.98
C ALA A 220 -8.82 -2.09 18.56
N LEU A 221 -9.92 -1.52 18.10
CA LEU A 221 -11.07 -2.24 17.55
C LEU A 221 -11.37 -1.68 16.18
N ARG A 222 -11.63 -2.54 15.21
CA ARG A 222 -12.04 -2.17 13.87
C ARG A 222 -13.21 -3.04 13.43
N GLY A 223 -14.23 -2.40 12.86
CA GLY A 223 -15.33 -3.08 12.18
C GLY A 223 -15.46 -2.58 10.75
N GLY A 224 -15.85 -3.45 9.83
CA GLY A 224 -16.03 -3.10 8.44
C GLY A 224 -17.15 -3.88 7.78
N MET A 225 -17.78 -3.28 6.78
CA MET A 225 -18.75 -3.91 5.91
C MET A 225 -18.37 -3.62 4.46
N PHE A 226 -18.15 -4.67 3.71
CA PHE A 226 -17.84 -4.62 2.29
C PHE A 226 -19.06 -5.04 1.48
N PHE A 227 -19.30 -4.35 0.37
CA PHE A 227 -20.43 -4.54 -0.53
C PHE A 227 -19.91 -4.65 -1.96
N ASP A 228 -20.33 -5.69 -2.67
CA ASP A 228 -20.19 -5.80 -4.11
C ASP A 228 -21.46 -5.26 -4.78
N HIS A 229 -21.32 -4.21 -5.56
CA HIS A 229 -22.38 -3.62 -6.38
C HIS A 229 -22.15 -3.85 -7.88
N SER A 230 -21.15 -4.67 -8.22
CA SER A 230 -20.70 -4.91 -9.59
C SER A 230 -21.83 -5.43 -10.49
N GLU A 231 -21.78 -5.07 -11.76
CA GLU A 231 -22.69 -5.54 -12.79
C GLU A 231 -22.12 -6.81 -13.44
N TRP A 232 -22.58 -7.96 -12.98
CA TRP A 232 -22.29 -9.24 -13.60
C TRP A 232 -23.55 -9.80 -14.23
N PRO A 233 -23.52 -10.19 -15.54
CA PRO A 233 -24.60 -10.96 -16.12
C PRO A 233 -24.70 -12.32 -15.40
N ASP A 234 -25.88 -12.74 -15.06
CA ASP A 234 -26.24 -14.09 -14.58
C ASP A 234 -25.69 -14.57 -13.21
N TYR A 235 -25.05 -13.72 -12.40
CA TYR A 235 -24.76 -14.06 -11.02
C TYR A 235 -25.84 -13.52 -10.07
N GLY A 236 -26.38 -14.41 -9.24
CA GLY A 236 -27.44 -14.13 -8.29
C GLY A 236 -27.16 -13.01 -7.28
N ASP A 237 -27.44 -13.24 -5.99
CA ASP A 237 -27.21 -12.23 -4.96
C ASP A 237 -25.76 -11.75 -4.92
N LYS A 238 -25.57 -10.42 -4.88
CA LYS A 238 -24.25 -9.78 -4.85
C LYS A 238 -23.55 -10.05 -3.52
N ALA A 239 -22.25 -10.25 -3.55
CA ALA A 239 -21.43 -10.54 -2.37
C ALA A 239 -21.48 -9.42 -1.33
N ARG A 240 -21.50 -9.80 -0.07
CA ARG A 240 -21.34 -8.92 1.07
C ARG A 240 -20.47 -9.58 2.12
N GLN A 241 -19.64 -8.80 2.79
CA GLN A 241 -18.73 -9.30 3.81
C GLN A 241 -18.73 -8.36 5.00
N THR A 242 -18.73 -8.93 6.21
CA THR A 242 -18.53 -8.17 7.45
C THR A 242 -17.22 -8.60 8.08
N ALA A 243 -16.42 -7.65 8.54
CA ALA A 243 -15.15 -7.90 9.22
C ALA A 243 -15.11 -7.23 10.60
N LEU A 244 -14.48 -7.91 11.55
CA LEU A 244 -14.19 -7.39 12.89
C LEU A 244 -12.74 -7.72 13.24
N GLU A 245 -12.00 -6.74 13.73
CA GLU A 245 -10.64 -6.91 14.21
C GLU A 245 -10.52 -6.28 15.60
N ALA A 246 -9.93 -7.02 16.53
CA ALA A 246 -9.58 -6.55 17.87
C ALA A 246 -8.09 -6.79 18.10
N ARG A 247 -7.39 -5.80 18.66
CA ARG A 247 -5.97 -5.88 18.97
C ARG A 247 -5.68 -5.26 20.32
N ALA A 248 -4.81 -5.90 21.09
CA ALA A 248 -4.28 -5.39 22.34
C ALA A 248 -2.76 -5.51 22.36
N LYS A 249 -2.08 -4.47 22.83
CA LYS A 249 -0.63 -4.41 22.92
C LYS A 249 -0.20 -3.86 24.27
N LEU A 250 0.82 -4.48 24.86
CA LEU A 250 1.49 -4.04 26.07
C LEU A 250 2.98 -3.92 25.80
N ALA A 251 3.64 -2.87 26.31
CA ALA A 251 5.08 -2.74 26.24
C ALA A 251 5.63 -2.07 27.50
N ARG A 252 6.82 -2.52 27.94
CA ARG A 252 7.56 -1.93 29.04
C ARG A 252 9.06 -2.04 28.82
N GLY A 253 9.77 -0.98 29.10
CA GLY A 253 11.23 -0.91 29.05
C GLY A 253 11.87 -1.12 30.42
N PHE A 254 13.10 -1.64 30.41
CA PHE A 254 13.94 -1.88 31.55
C PHE A 254 15.38 -1.46 31.21
N GLY A 255 15.75 -0.25 31.54
CA GLY A 255 17.03 0.32 31.15
C GLY A 255 17.19 0.44 29.64
N ARG A 256 18.08 -0.36 29.05
CA ARG A 256 18.30 -0.38 27.59
C ARG A 256 17.48 -1.42 26.84
N SER A 257 16.65 -2.17 27.55
CA SER A 257 15.83 -3.23 26.97
C SER A 257 14.35 -2.91 27.10
N TYR A 258 13.52 -3.54 26.26
CA TYR A 258 12.08 -3.54 26.42
C TYR A 258 11.49 -4.90 26.04
N PHE A 259 10.32 -5.18 26.57
CA PHE A 259 9.46 -6.26 26.15
C PHE A 259 8.13 -5.70 25.65
N SER A 260 7.60 -6.31 24.61
CA SER A 260 6.22 -6.07 24.19
C SER A 260 5.52 -7.37 23.85
N VAL A 261 4.24 -7.42 24.20
CA VAL A 261 3.31 -8.50 23.85
C VAL A 261 2.15 -7.88 23.10
N GLU A 262 1.73 -8.54 22.05
CA GLU A 262 0.56 -8.14 21.26
C GLU A 262 -0.32 -9.38 21.06
N ALA A 263 -1.64 -9.19 21.16
CA ALA A 263 -2.64 -10.20 20.85
C ALA A 263 -3.68 -9.57 19.92
N GLY A 264 -4.13 -10.33 18.95
CA GLY A 264 -5.13 -9.91 17.97
C GLY A 264 -6.11 -11.03 17.66
N TYR A 265 -7.32 -10.63 17.28
CA TYR A 265 -8.37 -11.49 16.77
C TYR A 265 -9.03 -10.80 15.58
N GLY A 266 -9.09 -11.51 14.46
CA GLY A 266 -9.78 -11.08 13.24
C GLY A 266 -10.90 -12.07 12.91
N LEU A 267 -12.03 -11.55 12.46
CA LEU A 267 -13.16 -12.31 11.96
C LEU A 267 -13.62 -11.67 10.65
N SER A 268 -13.76 -12.49 9.61
CA SER A 268 -14.43 -12.15 8.35
C SER A 268 -15.59 -13.12 8.14
N ALA A 269 -16.77 -12.60 7.83
CA ALA A 269 -17.96 -13.39 7.60
C ALA A 269 -18.63 -12.97 6.28
N GLY A 270 -18.80 -13.93 5.38
CA GLY A 270 -19.51 -13.78 4.11
C GLY A 270 -21.02 -13.79 4.31
N GLN A 271 -21.72 -13.08 3.43
CA GLN A 271 -23.18 -12.99 3.39
C GLN A 271 -23.65 -12.99 1.94
N LYS A 272 -24.92 -13.32 1.69
CA LYS A 272 -25.53 -13.46 0.36
C LYS A 272 -24.82 -14.54 -0.47
N SER A 273 -24.22 -14.19 -1.62
CA SER A 273 -23.46 -15.14 -2.43
C SER A 273 -22.22 -15.74 -1.74
N LEU A 274 -21.80 -15.17 -0.62
CA LEU A 274 -20.72 -15.67 0.25
C LEU A 274 -21.27 -16.31 1.54
N GLU A 275 -22.57 -16.63 1.61
CA GLU A 275 -23.16 -17.24 2.82
C GLU A 275 -22.47 -18.55 3.17
N GLY A 276 -22.21 -18.75 4.47
CA GLY A 276 -21.47 -19.89 4.98
C GLY A 276 -19.93 -19.77 4.93
N THR A 277 -19.37 -18.78 4.23
CA THR A 277 -17.91 -18.54 4.28
C THR A 277 -17.54 -17.71 5.50
N ASN A 278 -16.61 -18.21 6.32
CA ASN A 278 -16.12 -17.51 7.50
C ASN A 278 -14.62 -17.72 7.64
N GLN A 279 -13.93 -16.69 8.13
CA GLN A 279 -12.51 -16.79 8.48
C GLN A 279 -12.24 -16.17 9.84
N GLN A 280 -11.47 -16.86 10.65
CA GLN A 280 -11.01 -16.42 11.96
C GLN A 280 -9.49 -16.46 12.01
N LEU A 281 -8.87 -15.35 12.37
CA LEU A 281 -7.42 -15.23 12.51
C LEU A 281 -7.07 -14.78 13.93
N ILE A 282 -6.41 -15.66 14.68
CA ILE A 282 -5.84 -15.33 15.98
C ILE A 282 -4.37 -14.98 15.78
N HIS A 283 -3.92 -13.90 16.38
CA HIS A 283 -2.54 -13.44 16.33
C HIS A 283 -2.00 -13.21 17.73
N ALA A 284 -0.78 -13.66 17.99
CA ALA A 284 -0.03 -13.35 19.20
C ALA A 284 1.43 -13.04 18.86
N ALA A 285 1.98 -11.96 19.39
CA ALA A 285 3.36 -11.56 19.15
C ALA A 285 4.10 -11.29 20.46
N LEU A 286 5.35 -11.75 20.53
CA LEU A 286 6.28 -11.42 21.60
C LEU A 286 7.52 -10.75 21.00
N ARG A 287 7.94 -9.63 21.58
CA ARG A 287 9.12 -8.89 21.15
C ARG A 287 10.01 -8.57 22.35
N TYR A 288 11.30 -8.70 22.14
CA TYR A 288 12.34 -8.19 23.02
C TYR A 288 13.22 -7.24 22.22
N GLY A 289 13.44 -6.05 22.74
CA GLY A 289 14.35 -5.07 22.16
C GLY A 289 15.47 -4.69 23.12
N PHE A 290 16.65 -4.44 22.55
CA PHE A 290 17.83 -3.97 23.25
C PHE A 290 18.54 -2.89 22.43
N ALA A 291 18.84 -1.75 23.06
CA ALA A 291 19.59 -0.66 22.47
C ALA A 291 20.95 -0.48 23.13
N GLY A 292 21.96 -1.15 22.57
CA GLY A 292 23.36 -0.97 22.94
C GLY A 292 24.03 0.18 22.18
N GLY A 293 25.29 0.50 22.53
CA GLY A 293 26.07 1.51 21.82
C GLY A 293 26.44 1.09 20.39
N VAL A 294 26.78 -0.19 20.21
CA VAL A 294 27.22 -0.76 18.92
C VAL A 294 26.11 -1.53 18.23
N VAL A 295 25.23 -2.18 18.99
CA VAL A 295 24.18 -3.04 18.44
C VAL A 295 22.82 -2.61 18.95
N ARG A 296 21.87 -2.48 18.05
CA ARG A 296 20.45 -2.45 18.34
C ARG A 296 19.85 -3.76 17.88
N LEU A 297 19.14 -4.41 18.78
CA LEU A 297 18.51 -5.72 18.55
C LEU A 297 17.02 -5.61 18.89
N ASP A 298 16.17 -6.01 17.97
CA ASP A 298 14.75 -6.27 18.21
C ASP A 298 14.47 -7.69 17.70
N VAL A 299 14.08 -8.61 18.58
CA VAL A 299 13.80 -10.01 18.23
C VAL A 299 12.50 -10.48 18.81
N GLY A 300 11.89 -11.43 18.16
CA GLY A 300 10.63 -12.02 18.61
C GLY A 300 10.05 -13.03 17.65
N ALA A 301 8.80 -13.36 17.87
CA ALA A 301 8.03 -14.22 16.99
C ALA A 301 6.56 -13.78 16.99
N ASP A 302 5.90 -13.98 15.86
CA ASP A 302 4.48 -13.85 15.66
C ASP A 302 3.90 -15.25 15.47
N TYR A 303 2.91 -15.60 16.27
CA TYR A 303 2.11 -16.80 16.11
C TYR A 303 0.77 -16.42 15.50
N TYR A 304 0.34 -17.18 14.49
CA TYR A 304 -0.97 -17.07 13.90
C TYR A 304 -1.67 -18.42 13.91
N HIS A 305 -2.95 -18.39 14.24
CA HIS A 305 -3.87 -19.50 14.02
C HIS A 305 -4.99 -19.01 13.10
N ASP A 306 -5.07 -19.61 11.93
CA ASP A 306 -6.07 -19.30 10.90
C ASP A 306 -7.05 -20.46 10.79
N ARG A 307 -8.36 -20.14 10.74
CA ARG A 307 -9.43 -21.11 10.52
C ARG A 307 -10.39 -20.53 9.50
N ILE A 308 -10.59 -21.25 8.41
CA ILE A 308 -11.46 -20.87 7.30
C ILE A 308 -12.53 -21.94 7.14
N GLU A 309 -13.78 -21.50 7.00
CA GLU A 309 -14.93 -22.32 6.67
C GLU A 309 -15.40 -21.92 5.27
N SER A 310 -15.49 -22.88 4.36
CA SER A 310 -16.06 -22.69 3.01
C SER A 310 -17.57 -22.71 3.08
N GLY A 311 -18.24 -21.96 2.17
CA GLY A 311 -19.68 -21.81 2.16
C GLY A 311 -20.47 -23.09 1.85
N ASP A 312 -21.76 -23.05 2.16
CA ASP A 312 -22.72 -24.17 2.06
C ASP A 312 -22.99 -24.65 0.62
N TRP A 313 -22.41 -23.99 -0.39
CA TRP A 313 -22.53 -24.40 -1.80
C TRP A 313 -21.68 -25.63 -2.16
N ILE A 314 -20.79 -26.09 -1.25
CA ILE A 314 -20.07 -27.36 -1.35
C ILE A 314 -20.81 -28.38 -0.46
N PRO A 315 -21.09 -29.61 -0.95
CA PRO A 315 -21.87 -30.63 -0.23
C PRO A 315 -21.33 -30.97 1.16
N ASP A 316 -20.03 -30.84 1.39
CA ASP A 316 -19.37 -30.94 2.69
C ASP A 316 -18.59 -29.64 2.93
N PRO A 317 -18.99 -28.76 3.86
CA PRO A 317 -18.27 -27.54 4.15
C PRO A 317 -16.83 -27.87 4.56
N LEU A 318 -15.88 -27.39 3.75
CA LEU A 318 -14.47 -27.58 4.02
C LEU A 318 -14.06 -26.65 5.15
N VAL A 319 -13.53 -27.21 6.23
CA VAL A 319 -12.92 -26.44 7.30
C VAL A 319 -11.42 -26.65 7.25
N GLU A 320 -10.70 -25.62 6.85
CA GLU A 320 -9.24 -25.59 6.84
C GLU A 320 -8.72 -24.82 8.04
N SER A 321 -7.63 -25.30 8.64
CA SER A 321 -6.96 -24.59 9.72
C SER A 321 -5.45 -24.67 9.60
N GLY A 322 -4.77 -23.57 9.86
CA GLY A 322 -3.31 -23.45 9.82
C GLY A 322 -2.74 -22.83 11.09
N ASN A 323 -1.54 -23.26 11.47
CA ASN A 323 -0.75 -22.65 12.53
C ASN A 323 0.58 -22.19 11.97
N TYR A 324 0.92 -20.93 12.14
CA TYR A 324 2.12 -20.34 11.57
C TYR A 324 2.92 -19.62 12.64
N VAL A 325 4.23 -19.82 12.63
CA VAL A 325 5.17 -19.08 13.48
C VAL A 325 6.11 -18.30 12.59
N ILE A 326 6.05 -17.00 12.67
CA ILE A 326 6.85 -16.10 11.84
C ILE A 326 7.95 -15.50 12.71
N PRO A 327 9.23 -15.72 12.39
CA PRO A 327 10.32 -15.10 13.12
C PRO A 327 10.35 -13.60 12.88
N TYR A 328 10.64 -12.86 13.91
CA TYR A 328 10.90 -11.43 13.81
C TYR A 328 12.30 -11.13 14.35
N ALA A 329 13.11 -10.48 13.55
CA ALA A 329 14.41 -9.97 13.97
C ALA A 329 14.76 -8.68 13.24
N ARG A 330 15.32 -7.72 13.97
CA ARG A 330 15.96 -6.55 13.42
C ARG A 330 17.25 -6.32 14.17
N LEU A 331 18.35 -6.36 13.44
CA LEU A 331 19.70 -6.13 13.92
C LEU A 331 20.28 -4.96 13.17
N ASP A 332 20.60 -3.89 13.87
CA ASP A 332 21.28 -2.73 13.31
C ASP A 332 22.65 -2.58 14.01
N PHE A 333 23.72 -2.54 13.26
CA PHE A 333 25.08 -2.35 13.78
C PHE A 333 25.55 -0.90 13.59
N ASN A 334 25.88 -0.24 14.68
CA ASN A 334 26.47 1.09 14.67
C ASN A 334 27.98 0.97 14.92
N LEU A 335 28.76 0.94 13.85
CA LEU A 335 30.21 0.78 13.90
C LEU A 335 30.97 2.08 14.23
N GLY A 336 30.27 3.09 14.74
CA GLY A 336 30.87 4.40 15.07
C GLY A 336 31.03 5.34 13.86
N THR A 337 30.73 4.85 12.67
CA THR A 337 30.73 5.67 11.45
C THR A 337 29.32 5.74 10.87
N PRO A 338 28.79 6.92 10.58
CA PRO A 338 27.46 7.04 9.98
C PRO A 338 27.41 6.46 8.56
N GLY A 339 28.55 6.28 7.92
CA GLY A 339 28.69 5.80 6.55
C GLY A 339 28.57 4.30 6.37
N LEU A 340 28.58 3.49 7.45
CA LEU A 340 28.53 2.04 7.35
C LEU A 340 27.69 1.47 8.50
N LYS A 341 26.51 0.97 8.16
CA LYS A 341 25.55 0.37 9.10
C LYS A 341 25.06 -0.97 8.54
N PRO A 342 25.74 -2.08 8.85
CA PRO A 342 25.21 -3.39 8.52
C PRO A 342 23.89 -3.62 9.23
N PHE A 343 22.98 -4.33 8.57
CA PHE A 343 21.69 -4.70 9.16
C PHE A 343 21.26 -6.10 8.72
N PHE A 344 20.46 -6.71 9.56
CA PHE A 344 19.71 -7.92 9.25
C PHE A 344 18.27 -7.73 9.69
N GLU A 345 17.33 -8.12 8.84
CA GLU A 345 15.90 -8.07 9.12
C GLU A 345 15.26 -9.42 8.77
N ALA A 346 14.42 -9.91 9.68
CA ALA A 346 13.51 -11.02 9.44
C ALA A 346 12.11 -10.61 9.87
N ASP A 347 11.14 -10.76 9.00
CA ASP A 347 9.72 -10.46 9.23
C ASP A 347 8.82 -11.32 8.36
N GLY A 348 7.53 -11.19 8.54
CA GLY A 348 6.53 -11.81 7.70
C GLY A 348 5.12 -11.52 8.19
N ALA A 349 4.14 -12.12 7.55
CA ALA A 349 2.74 -11.95 7.89
C ALA A 349 1.88 -13.11 7.37
N VAL A 350 0.73 -13.31 7.99
CA VAL A 350 -0.36 -14.14 7.47
C VAL A 350 -1.47 -13.19 7.01
N ALA A 351 -1.89 -13.35 5.76
CA ALA A 351 -2.87 -12.50 5.11
C ALA A 351 -4.10 -13.30 4.71
N PRO A 352 -5.28 -12.94 5.21
CA PRO A 352 -6.54 -13.49 4.72
C PRO A 352 -6.72 -13.27 3.23
N ASN A 353 -7.24 -14.29 2.53
CA ASN A 353 -7.63 -14.21 1.12
C ASN A 353 -9.16 -14.16 0.98
N ASP A 354 -9.80 -13.35 1.79
CA ASP A 354 -11.24 -13.10 1.70
C ASP A 354 -11.58 -12.23 0.48
N PHE A 355 -12.85 -12.19 0.09
CA PHE A 355 -13.26 -11.50 -1.14
C PHE A 355 -12.88 -10.02 -1.16
N ARG A 356 -13.02 -9.32 -0.03
CA ARG A 356 -12.59 -7.93 0.09
C ARG A 356 -11.09 -7.77 -0.17
N ALA A 357 -10.26 -8.64 0.40
CA ALA A 357 -8.81 -8.62 0.20
C ALA A 357 -8.45 -8.87 -1.28
N LEU A 358 -9.11 -9.84 -1.90
CA LEU A 358 -8.92 -10.15 -3.32
C LEU A 358 -9.30 -8.98 -4.24
N THR A 359 -10.41 -8.26 -3.95
CA THR A 359 -10.80 -7.05 -4.73
C THR A 359 -9.84 -5.88 -4.56
N LEU A 360 -9.10 -5.83 -3.45
CA LEU A 360 -8.06 -4.81 -3.21
C LEU A 360 -6.77 -5.13 -3.97
N GLU A 361 -6.46 -6.40 -4.15
CA GLU A 361 -5.31 -6.85 -4.94
C GLU A 361 -5.60 -6.79 -6.43
N ASN A 362 -6.71 -7.38 -6.87
CA ASN A 362 -7.16 -7.35 -8.25
C ASN A 362 -8.62 -6.90 -8.34
N PRO A 363 -8.89 -5.66 -8.79
CA PRO A 363 -10.26 -5.15 -8.87
C PRO A 363 -11.12 -5.86 -9.93
N TYR A 364 -10.52 -6.69 -10.76
CA TYR A 364 -11.20 -7.48 -11.79
C TYR A 364 -11.39 -8.96 -11.38
N VAL A 365 -11.27 -9.26 -10.10
CA VAL A 365 -11.55 -10.61 -9.60
C VAL A 365 -13.00 -11.01 -9.88
N ALA A 366 -13.22 -12.28 -10.21
CA ALA A 366 -14.55 -12.83 -10.40
C ALA A 366 -15.39 -12.66 -9.13
N SER A 367 -16.69 -12.36 -9.29
CA SER A 367 -17.60 -12.16 -8.15
C SER A 367 -17.63 -13.37 -7.23
N SER A 368 -17.80 -13.11 -5.94
CA SER A 368 -17.94 -14.14 -4.90
C SER A 368 -16.75 -15.10 -4.74
N THR A 369 -15.56 -14.69 -5.19
CA THR A 369 -14.33 -15.47 -5.00
C THR A 369 -13.90 -15.42 -3.54
N TRP A 370 -13.72 -16.58 -2.92
CA TRP A 370 -13.19 -16.75 -1.57
C TRP A 370 -12.24 -17.93 -1.55
N LEU A 371 -11.08 -17.79 -0.93
CA LEU A 371 -10.07 -18.84 -0.89
C LEU A 371 -10.03 -19.52 0.49
N ASP A 372 -9.74 -20.80 0.48
CA ASP A 372 -9.70 -21.67 1.66
C ASP A 372 -8.38 -21.58 2.47
N LYS A 373 -7.42 -20.77 2.03
CA LYS A 373 -6.12 -20.58 2.69
C LYS A 373 -5.68 -19.14 2.68
N SER A 374 -5.05 -18.71 3.76
CA SER A 374 -4.34 -17.44 3.85
C SER A 374 -2.98 -17.49 3.16
N SER A 375 -2.56 -16.38 2.60
CA SER A 375 -1.18 -16.20 2.12
C SER A 375 -0.23 -16.00 3.29
N VAL A 376 0.92 -16.67 3.29
CA VAL A 376 1.92 -16.61 4.36
C VAL A 376 3.28 -16.20 3.79
N ASP A 377 3.84 -15.12 4.31
CA ASP A 377 5.12 -14.58 3.87
C ASP A 377 6.17 -14.66 4.97
N TYR A 378 7.35 -15.15 4.62
CA TYR A 378 8.57 -15.09 5.44
C TYR A 378 9.63 -14.30 4.67
N ASN A 379 10.13 -13.21 5.23
CA ASN A 379 11.09 -12.33 4.59
C ASN A 379 12.37 -12.25 5.40
N PHE A 380 13.50 -12.45 4.75
CA PHE A 380 14.83 -12.30 5.33
C PHE A 380 15.64 -11.33 4.47
N ARG A 381 16.28 -10.34 5.11
CA ARG A 381 17.08 -9.32 4.42
C ARG A 381 18.39 -9.11 5.15
N LEU A 382 19.48 -9.07 4.41
CA LEU A 382 20.81 -8.75 4.92
C LEU A 382 21.42 -7.66 4.04
N GLY A 383 21.95 -6.62 4.65
CA GLY A 383 22.46 -5.52 3.88
C GLY A 383 23.30 -4.51 4.64
N LEU A 384 23.64 -3.48 3.91
CA LEU A 384 24.41 -2.33 4.35
C LEU A 384 23.62 -1.05 4.04
N GLY A 385 23.54 -0.18 4.99
CA GLY A 385 23.04 1.17 4.81
C GLY A 385 24.05 2.18 5.36
N GLY A 386 23.93 3.42 4.96
CA GLY A 386 24.80 4.44 5.49
C GLY A 386 24.47 5.83 4.97
N SER A 387 25.08 6.80 5.62
CA SER A 387 24.94 8.21 5.32
C SER A 387 26.32 8.83 5.22
N LEU A 388 26.64 9.40 4.06
CA LEU A 388 27.91 10.00 3.74
C LEU A 388 27.76 11.52 3.54
N TRP A 389 28.87 12.24 3.56
CA TRP A 389 28.94 13.67 3.29
C TRP A 389 27.97 14.51 4.12
N ARG A 390 27.93 14.26 5.43
CA ARG A 390 27.04 14.96 6.39
C ARG A 390 25.55 14.75 6.02
N SER A 391 25.16 13.52 5.76
CA SER A 391 23.79 13.12 5.38
C SER A 391 23.29 13.76 4.07
N ARG A 392 24.19 14.01 3.13
CA ARG A 392 23.81 14.40 1.78
C ARG A 392 23.67 13.23 0.82
N PHE A 393 24.31 12.12 1.13
CA PHE A 393 24.27 10.90 0.35
C PHE A 393 23.88 9.75 1.28
N ASP A 394 22.67 9.27 1.13
CA ASP A 394 22.13 8.14 1.86
C ASP A 394 22.02 6.95 0.90
N TYR A 395 22.45 5.77 1.35
CA TYR A 395 22.36 4.56 0.55
C TYR A 395 21.90 3.37 1.37
N ARG A 396 21.26 2.40 0.70
CA ARG A 396 20.88 1.10 1.25
C ARG A 396 21.03 0.04 0.16
N VAL A 397 21.84 -0.99 0.43
CA VAL A 397 22.04 -2.13 -0.48
C VAL A 397 21.80 -3.40 0.32
N TYR A 398 20.96 -4.28 -0.21
CA TYR A 398 20.63 -5.52 0.49
C TYR A 398 20.24 -6.65 -0.46
N ALA A 399 20.53 -7.87 -0.03
CA ALA A 399 19.97 -9.08 -0.57
C ALA A 399 18.82 -9.56 0.32
N GLY A 400 17.80 -10.15 -0.28
CA GLY A 400 16.64 -10.67 0.42
C GLY A 400 16.20 -12.02 -0.12
N ILE A 401 15.65 -12.84 0.77
CA ILE A 401 14.93 -14.07 0.42
C ILE A 401 13.52 -13.94 1.00
N SER A 402 12.51 -14.16 0.18
CA SER A 402 11.11 -14.24 0.61
C SER A 402 10.56 -15.61 0.26
N ILE A 403 10.08 -16.34 1.26
CA ILE A 403 9.37 -17.61 1.09
C ILE A 403 7.89 -17.30 1.28
N ARG A 404 7.07 -17.74 0.34
CA ARG A 404 5.64 -17.43 0.29
C ARG A 404 4.86 -18.67 0.07
N ASP A 405 4.11 -19.04 1.07
CA ASP A 405 3.15 -20.14 0.98
C ASP A 405 1.78 -19.56 0.59
N ASN A 406 1.05 -20.28 -0.26
CA ASN A 406 -0.24 -19.86 -0.81
C ASN A 406 -0.19 -18.49 -1.50
N HIS A 407 0.88 -18.22 -2.27
CA HIS A 407 1.00 -17.00 -3.06
C HIS A 407 -0.01 -17.01 -4.22
N LEU A 408 -0.66 -15.86 -4.46
CA LEU A 408 -1.70 -15.73 -5.45
C LEU A 408 -1.14 -15.57 -6.88
N TYR A 409 -1.68 -16.37 -7.79
CA TYR A 409 -1.45 -16.30 -9.23
C TYR A 409 -2.76 -16.03 -9.93
N TRP A 410 -2.84 -14.90 -10.61
CA TRP A 410 -4.06 -14.47 -11.28
C TRP A 410 -4.12 -15.04 -12.69
N THR A 411 -5.13 -15.85 -12.96
CA THR A 411 -5.45 -16.39 -14.27
C THR A 411 -6.76 -15.79 -14.78
N ASN A 412 -6.89 -15.65 -16.10
CA ASN A 412 -8.12 -15.13 -16.70
C ASN A 412 -9.25 -16.16 -16.63
N VAL A 413 -10.49 -15.66 -16.57
CA VAL A 413 -11.69 -16.50 -16.77
C VAL A 413 -11.98 -16.56 -18.26
N PRO A 414 -11.74 -17.71 -18.93
CA PRO A 414 -12.07 -17.86 -20.35
C PRO A 414 -13.58 -17.93 -20.52
N LEU A 415 -14.09 -17.42 -21.66
CA LEU A 415 -15.49 -17.59 -22.05
C LEU A 415 -15.69 -18.86 -22.84
N HIS A 416 -16.85 -19.52 -22.63
CA HIS A 416 -17.20 -20.75 -23.34
C HIS A 416 -17.26 -20.51 -24.86
N PRO A 417 -16.77 -21.43 -25.68
CA PRO A 417 -16.64 -21.22 -27.13
C PRO A 417 -17.93 -21.28 -27.92
N GLU A 418 -19.10 -21.54 -27.30
CA GLU A 418 -20.38 -21.49 -28.03
C GLU A 418 -20.64 -20.11 -28.62
N GLY A 419 -20.44 -19.96 -29.91
CA GLY A 419 -20.57 -18.71 -30.64
C GLY A 419 -19.28 -17.92 -30.80
N PHE A 420 -18.13 -18.42 -30.30
CA PHE A 420 -16.82 -17.76 -30.43
C PHE A 420 -15.80 -18.67 -31.13
N ALA A 421 -14.87 -18.09 -31.86
CA ALA A 421 -13.68 -18.79 -32.24
C ALA A 421 -12.86 -19.12 -30.99
N ALA A 422 -12.33 -20.34 -30.89
CA ALA A 422 -11.54 -20.77 -29.74
C ALA A 422 -10.41 -19.77 -29.40
N GLY A 423 -10.28 -19.44 -28.14
CA GLY A 423 -9.23 -18.55 -27.65
C GLY A 423 -9.44 -17.05 -27.92
N THR A 424 -10.58 -16.63 -28.49
CA THR A 424 -10.84 -15.23 -28.86
C THR A 424 -11.79 -14.49 -27.91
N ALA A 425 -12.23 -15.11 -26.81
CA ALA A 425 -13.14 -14.50 -25.87
C ALA A 425 -12.57 -14.45 -24.46
N PHE A 426 -12.71 -13.30 -23.79
CA PHE A 426 -12.27 -13.04 -22.44
C PHE A 426 -13.34 -12.29 -21.65
N SER A 427 -13.71 -12.79 -20.48
CA SER A 427 -14.77 -12.20 -19.64
C SER A 427 -14.42 -10.85 -19.01
N GLY A 428 -13.15 -10.47 -19.01
CA GLY A 428 -12.65 -9.33 -18.26
C GLY A 428 -12.41 -9.62 -16.78
N ALA A 429 -12.57 -10.88 -16.35
CA ALA A 429 -12.40 -11.28 -14.96
C ALA A 429 -11.19 -12.20 -14.76
N PHE A 430 -10.69 -12.23 -13.53
CA PHE A 430 -9.61 -13.10 -13.10
C PHE A 430 -10.02 -13.93 -11.89
N VAL A 431 -9.44 -15.11 -11.79
CA VAL A 431 -9.50 -15.95 -10.60
C VAL A 431 -8.10 -16.19 -10.05
N PRO A 432 -7.93 -16.21 -8.72
CA PRO A 432 -6.64 -16.50 -8.11
C PRO A 432 -6.43 -18.00 -7.97
N GLU A 433 -5.22 -18.45 -8.26
CA GLU A 433 -4.70 -19.75 -7.90
C GLU A 433 -3.61 -19.60 -6.86
N MET A 434 -3.46 -20.57 -5.97
CA MET A 434 -2.48 -20.51 -4.89
C MET A 434 -1.35 -21.51 -5.11
N ALA A 435 -0.11 -21.06 -4.98
CA ALA A 435 1.07 -21.92 -5.00
C ALA A 435 2.21 -21.33 -4.17
N ARG A 436 3.17 -22.17 -3.84
CA ARG A 436 4.38 -21.73 -3.14
C ARG A 436 5.35 -21.03 -4.08
N GLN A 437 5.98 -19.98 -3.57
CA GLN A 437 7.00 -19.23 -4.30
C GLN A 437 8.17 -18.87 -3.40
N THR A 438 9.37 -19.06 -3.87
CA THR A 438 10.58 -18.51 -3.24
C THR A 438 11.19 -17.43 -4.12
N VAL A 439 11.56 -16.35 -3.44
CA VAL A 439 12.03 -15.19 -4.11
C VAL A 439 13.35 -14.71 -3.57
N THR A 440 14.41 -14.68 -4.39
CA THR A 440 15.67 -14.01 -4.09
C THR A 440 15.70 -12.62 -4.71
N SER A 441 16.06 -11.61 -3.92
CA SER A 441 16.10 -10.22 -4.37
C SER A 441 17.43 -9.55 -4.08
N PHE A 442 17.83 -8.64 -4.98
CA PHE A 442 18.98 -7.76 -4.83
C PHE A 442 18.49 -6.33 -5.02
N ASN A 443 18.74 -5.48 -4.02
CA ASN A 443 18.15 -4.16 -3.95
C ASN A 443 19.22 -3.12 -3.67
N GLY A 444 19.15 -2.01 -4.38
CA GLY A 444 20.00 -0.84 -4.18
C GLY A 444 19.17 0.44 -4.23
N GLU A 445 19.28 1.26 -3.20
CA GLU A 445 18.59 2.53 -3.07
C GLU A 445 19.61 3.62 -2.73
N ILE A 446 19.55 4.74 -3.43
CA ILE A 446 20.41 5.90 -3.22
C ILE A 446 19.54 7.14 -3.17
N GLU A 447 19.79 7.99 -2.19
CA GLU A 447 19.26 9.33 -2.11
C GLU A 447 20.43 10.32 -1.98
N PHE A 448 20.50 11.28 -2.92
CA PHE A 448 21.55 12.27 -2.95
C PHE A 448 21.00 13.69 -2.91
N ARG A 449 21.39 14.45 -1.91
CA ARG A 449 21.02 15.85 -1.69
C ARG A 449 22.25 16.76 -1.70
N PRO A 450 22.73 17.16 -2.89
CA PRO A 450 23.89 18.07 -2.98
C PRO A 450 23.65 19.39 -2.26
N VAL A 451 22.42 19.88 -2.34
CA VAL A 451 21.94 21.07 -1.63
C VAL A 451 20.55 20.81 -1.06
N THR A 452 20.12 21.60 -0.08
CA THR A 452 18.84 21.40 0.63
C THR A 452 17.60 21.42 -0.26
N LYS A 453 17.70 22.01 -1.44
CA LYS A 453 16.59 22.20 -2.38
C LYS A 453 16.55 21.18 -3.51
N LEU A 454 17.58 20.37 -3.67
CA LEU A 454 17.71 19.44 -4.78
C LEU A 454 17.96 18.03 -4.25
N GLN A 455 17.15 17.10 -4.68
CA GLN A 455 17.22 15.68 -4.33
C GLN A 455 17.24 14.83 -5.59
N PHE A 456 18.10 13.83 -5.59
CA PHE A 456 18.15 12.75 -6.57
C PHE A 456 17.83 11.43 -5.89
N ASP A 457 16.98 10.63 -6.50
CA ASP A 457 16.63 9.30 -6.02
C ASP A 457 16.96 8.28 -7.10
N LEU A 458 17.59 7.18 -6.72
CA LEU A 458 17.84 6.03 -7.56
C LEU A 458 17.45 4.75 -6.81
N GLY A 459 16.62 3.92 -7.41
CA GLY A 459 16.29 2.59 -6.93
C GLY A 459 16.49 1.56 -8.03
N VAL A 460 17.15 0.45 -7.69
CA VAL A 460 17.38 -0.68 -8.59
C VAL A 460 17.06 -1.97 -7.84
N HIS A 461 16.21 -2.79 -8.42
CA HIS A 461 15.72 -4.02 -7.81
C HIS A 461 15.77 -5.16 -8.83
N GLY A 462 16.55 -6.18 -8.52
CA GLY A 462 16.66 -7.39 -9.29
C GLY A 462 16.02 -8.57 -8.55
N TYR A 463 15.50 -9.52 -9.30
CA TYR A 463 14.67 -10.54 -8.69
C TYR A 463 14.78 -11.89 -9.41
N LEU A 464 14.97 -12.95 -8.65
CA LEU A 464 14.99 -14.33 -9.11
C LEU A 464 13.83 -15.09 -8.45
N TYR A 465 13.04 -15.77 -9.27
CA TYR A 465 11.87 -16.53 -8.86
C TYR A 465 12.10 -18.01 -8.94
N ASN A 466 11.75 -18.71 -7.89
CA ASN A 466 11.61 -20.15 -7.89
C ASN A 466 10.17 -20.48 -7.50
N ASP A 467 9.38 -20.83 -8.48
CA ASP A 467 7.97 -21.16 -8.36
C ASP A 467 7.80 -22.66 -8.27
N GLU A 468 6.90 -23.12 -7.43
CA GLU A 468 6.52 -24.53 -7.37
C GLU A 468 5.73 -24.97 -8.61
N THR A 469 5.10 -24.01 -9.29
CA THR A 469 4.28 -24.22 -10.50
C THR A 469 4.87 -23.48 -11.70
N ASP A 470 4.44 -23.86 -12.89
CA ASP A 470 4.77 -23.14 -14.14
C ASP A 470 3.96 -21.86 -14.33
N LEU A 471 3.03 -21.55 -13.40
CA LEU A 471 2.21 -20.35 -13.45
C LEU A 471 3.08 -19.09 -13.43
N LYS A 472 2.68 -18.08 -14.21
CA LYS A 472 3.30 -16.76 -14.29
C LYS A 472 2.24 -15.71 -14.00
N ASN A 473 2.53 -14.79 -13.09
CA ASN A 473 1.58 -13.73 -12.70
C ASN A 473 2.10 -12.33 -13.04
N GLY A 474 2.90 -12.25 -14.05
CA GLY A 474 3.38 -10.99 -14.55
C GLY A 474 4.46 -10.28 -13.72
N ALA A 475 5.24 -10.96 -12.91
CA ALA A 475 6.30 -10.42 -12.07
C ALA A 475 7.57 -10.05 -12.87
N PRO A 476 8.16 -8.80 -12.85
CA PRO A 476 9.40 -8.49 -13.56
C PRO A 476 10.61 -9.04 -12.82
N SER A 477 11.60 -9.53 -13.58
CA SER A 477 12.92 -9.82 -13.00
C SER A 477 13.71 -8.57 -12.61
N PHE A 478 13.27 -7.40 -13.08
CA PHE A 478 13.89 -6.10 -12.82
C PHE A 478 12.84 -5.03 -12.58
N ALA A 479 13.08 -4.15 -11.59
CA ALA A 479 12.36 -2.90 -11.41
C ALA A 479 13.34 -1.80 -11.00
N GLY A 480 13.06 -0.56 -11.37
CA GLY A 480 13.90 0.55 -10.98
C GLY A 480 13.19 1.89 -11.01
N ASN A 481 13.80 2.87 -10.39
CA ASN A 481 13.35 4.25 -10.49
C ASN A 481 14.53 5.21 -10.50
N ILE A 482 14.38 6.29 -11.23
CA ILE A 482 15.25 7.46 -11.20
C ILE A 482 14.36 8.67 -10.95
N GLY A 483 14.74 9.51 -10.00
CA GLY A 483 13.99 10.71 -9.64
C GLY A 483 14.88 11.92 -9.39
N VAL A 484 14.35 13.09 -9.72
CA VAL A 484 14.92 14.40 -9.38
C VAL A 484 13.82 15.26 -8.83
N ALA A 485 14.01 15.84 -7.65
CA ALA A 485 13.08 16.78 -7.05
C ALA A 485 13.79 18.08 -6.68
N PHE A 486 13.17 19.20 -6.99
CA PHE A 486 13.60 20.53 -6.62
C PHE A 486 12.53 21.23 -5.79
N GLU A 487 12.90 21.72 -4.61
CA GLU A 487 12.04 22.49 -3.73
C GLU A 487 12.53 23.93 -3.61
N GLY A 488 11.95 24.81 -4.41
CA GLY A 488 12.18 26.26 -4.32
C GLY A 488 11.16 26.95 -3.42
N ARG A 489 11.40 28.24 -3.14
CA ARG A 489 10.49 29.05 -2.31
C ARG A 489 9.13 29.26 -2.99
N LYS A 490 9.11 29.50 -4.30
CA LYS A 490 7.89 29.77 -5.08
C LYS A 490 7.53 28.64 -6.03
N VAL A 491 8.52 27.86 -6.45
CA VAL A 491 8.35 26.80 -7.43
C VAL A 491 8.99 25.53 -6.89
N SER A 492 8.28 24.43 -7.03
CA SER A 492 8.80 23.09 -6.81
C SER A 492 8.47 22.22 -8.03
N PHE A 493 9.39 21.35 -8.41
CA PHE A 493 9.13 20.36 -9.45
C PHE A 493 9.80 19.04 -9.15
N GLY A 494 9.24 17.98 -9.69
CA GLY A 494 9.81 16.64 -9.62
C GLY A 494 9.64 15.94 -10.96
N VAL A 495 10.64 15.14 -11.30
CA VAL A 495 10.63 14.23 -12.45
C VAL A 495 11.01 12.86 -11.95
N LYS A 496 10.23 11.84 -12.26
CA LYS A 496 10.49 10.46 -11.85
C LYS A 496 10.18 9.50 -12.99
N ALA A 497 11.15 8.69 -13.36
CA ALA A 497 10.97 7.55 -14.25
C ALA A 497 10.85 6.27 -13.42
N LEU A 498 9.79 5.51 -13.63
CA LEU A 498 9.58 4.18 -13.07
C LEU A 498 9.79 3.16 -14.18
N MET A 499 10.64 2.17 -13.96
CA MET A 499 11.04 1.18 -14.95
C MET A 499 10.66 -0.21 -14.49
N GLN A 500 10.13 -1.01 -15.40
CA GLN A 500 9.77 -2.41 -15.17
C GLN A 500 10.31 -3.27 -16.31
N GLY A 501 10.94 -4.40 -15.97
CA GLY A 501 11.35 -5.40 -16.94
C GLY A 501 10.19 -6.07 -17.66
N VAL A 502 10.51 -6.95 -18.59
CA VAL A 502 9.51 -7.80 -19.27
C VAL A 502 8.71 -8.60 -18.26
N ARG A 503 7.43 -8.75 -18.53
CA ARG A 503 6.46 -9.40 -17.65
C ARG A 503 5.65 -10.44 -18.40
N ARG A 504 5.38 -11.58 -17.76
CA ARG A 504 4.64 -12.68 -18.36
C ARG A 504 3.55 -13.16 -17.42
N TRP A 505 2.37 -13.43 -17.96
CA TRP A 505 1.26 -14.04 -17.25
C TRP A 505 0.84 -15.32 -17.92
N THR A 506 0.50 -16.32 -17.15
CA THR A 506 -0.19 -17.49 -17.63
C THR A 506 -1.60 -17.10 -18.03
N THR A 507 -2.05 -17.57 -19.19
CA THR A 507 -3.42 -17.41 -19.66
C THR A 507 -4.08 -18.77 -19.79
N LEU A 508 -5.39 -18.79 -19.69
CA LEU A 508 -6.24 -19.97 -19.86
C LEU A 508 -7.15 -19.80 -21.07
N ASN A 509 -7.33 -20.86 -21.83
CA ASN A 509 -8.24 -20.93 -22.98
C ASN A 509 -9.14 -22.18 -22.85
N TYR A 510 -10.24 -22.20 -23.59
CA TYR A 510 -10.96 -23.44 -23.82
C TYR A 510 -10.26 -24.29 -24.88
N GLU A 511 -10.37 -25.59 -24.75
CA GLU A 511 -9.88 -26.55 -25.75
C GLU A 511 -10.57 -26.28 -27.11
N PRO A 512 -9.81 -26.08 -28.20
CA PRO A 512 -10.40 -25.63 -29.48
C PRO A 512 -11.33 -26.65 -30.13
N GLU A 513 -11.17 -27.94 -29.87
CA GLU A 513 -12.05 -29.01 -30.33
C GLU A 513 -12.15 -30.07 -29.24
N PRO A 514 -13.35 -30.33 -28.68
CA PRO A 514 -13.53 -31.49 -27.82
C PRO A 514 -13.25 -32.75 -28.62
N ALA A 515 -12.51 -33.68 -28.05
CA ALA A 515 -12.32 -34.99 -28.65
C ALA A 515 -13.69 -35.63 -29.00
N GLU A 516 -13.85 -36.25 -30.20
CA GLU A 516 -15.08 -36.84 -30.65
C GLU A 516 -15.73 -37.69 -29.52
N GLY A 517 -16.89 -37.30 -29.08
CA GLY A 517 -17.66 -37.99 -28.03
C GLY A 517 -17.48 -37.48 -26.61
N SER A 518 -16.67 -36.44 -26.35
CA SER A 518 -16.61 -35.81 -25.03
C SER A 518 -17.57 -34.62 -24.92
N VAL A 519 -18.36 -34.62 -23.86
CA VAL A 519 -19.31 -33.53 -23.52
C VAL A 519 -18.64 -32.44 -22.70
N ILE A 520 -17.39 -32.64 -22.29
CA ILE A 520 -16.65 -31.74 -21.42
C ILE A 520 -15.60 -30.98 -22.23
N VAL A 521 -15.80 -29.68 -22.36
CA VAL A 521 -14.79 -28.78 -22.92
C VAL A 521 -13.75 -28.51 -21.82
N GLY A 522 -12.51 -28.88 -22.08
CA GLY A 522 -11.41 -28.67 -21.12
C GLY A 522 -10.92 -27.22 -21.12
N ILE A 523 -10.47 -26.73 -19.96
CA ILE A 523 -9.69 -25.51 -19.85
C ILE A 523 -8.21 -25.90 -19.95
N VAL A 524 -7.50 -25.28 -20.87
CA VAL A 524 -6.09 -25.56 -21.14
C VAL A 524 -5.23 -24.28 -21.01
N PRO A 525 -3.93 -24.41 -20.69
CA PRO A 525 -3.04 -23.26 -20.75
C PRO A 525 -3.02 -22.66 -22.16
N GLY A 526 -3.20 -21.33 -22.22
CA GLY A 526 -3.05 -20.56 -23.44
C GLY A 526 -1.61 -20.05 -23.65
N GLU A 527 -1.41 -19.32 -24.74
CA GLU A 527 -0.15 -18.60 -24.96
C GLU A 527 0.05 -17.56 -23.87
N PRO A 528 1.23 -17.52 -23.19
CA PRO A 528 1.47 -16.54 -22.13
C PRO A 528 1.35 -15.10 -22.64
N PHE A 529 0.60 -14.28 -21.92
CA PHE A 529 0.58 -12.86 -22.20
C PHE A 529 1.90 -12.21 -21.78
N GLU A 530 2.55 -11.48 -22.69
CA GLU A 530 3.83 -10.82 -22.42
C GLU A 530 3.69 -9.30 -22.55
N ALA A 531 4.02 -8.56 -21.48
CA ALA A 531 4.23 -7.13 -21.51
C ALA A 531 5.72 -6.82 -21.64
N SER A 532 6.07 -6.03 -22.63
CA SER A 532 7.45 -5.60 -22.88
C SER A 532 7.98 -4.68 -21.77
N PHE A 533 9.27 -4.34 -21.81
CA PHE A 533 9.89 -3.38 -20.89
C PHE A 533 9.11 -2.06 -20.87
N GLY A 534 8.69 -1.64 -19.68
CA GLY A 534 7.87 -0.47 -19.43
C GLY A 534 8.63 0.66 -18.75
N VAL A 535 8.32 1.89 -19.16
CA VAL A 535 8.78 3.12 -18.49
C VAL A 535 7.61 4.05 -18.30
N ASP A 536 7.32 4.42 -17.05
CA ASP A 536 6.36 5.46 -16.69
C ASP A 536 7.11 6.72 -16.25
N LEU A 537 7.12 7.74 -17.10
CA LEU A 537 7.70 9.03 -16.79
C LEU A 537 6.64 9.94 -16.17
N ARG A 538 6.88 10.32 -14.93
CA ARG A 538 6.02 11.21 -14.13
C ARG A 538 6.69 12.54 -13.91
N VAL A 539 5.90 13.61 -14.02
CA VAL A 539 6.33 14.98 -13.74
C VAL A 539 5.31 15.63 -12.83
N ASN A 540 5.77 16.33 -11.83
CA ASN A 540 4.95 17.19 -10.99
C ASN A 540 5.56 18.58 -10.90
N PHE A 541 4.69 19.58 -10.90
CA PHE A 541 5.05 20.99 -10.83
C PHE A 541 4.08 21.71 -9.90
N ASP A 542 4.63 22.47 -8.95
CA ASP A 542 3.88 23.31 -8.02
C ASP A 542 4.37 24.76 -8.11
N TRP A 543 3.45 25.68 -8.33
CA TRP A 543 3.72 27.11 -8.27
C TRP A 543 2.92 27.78 -7.15
N LYS A 544 3.61 28.24 -6.12
CA LYS A 544 3.03 28.96 -4.99
C LYS A 544 2.77 30.40 -5.41
N VAL A 545 1.52 30.68 -5.77
CA VAL A 545 1.05 32.02 -6.14
C VAL A 545 1.03 32.93 -4.91
N SER A 546 0.61 32.39 -3.78
CA SER A 546 0.61 33.07 -2.49
C SER A 546 0.96 32.10 -1.35
N GLY A 547 0.99 32.56 -0.10
CA GLY A 547 1.17 31.70 1.05
C GLY A 547 0.02 30.72 1.28
N ARG A 548 -1.12 30.89 0.60
CA ARG A 548 -2.32 30.08 0.75
C ARG A 548 -2.73 29.32 -0.50
N VAL A 549 -2.24 29.72 -1.67
CA VAL A 549 -2.68 29.18 -2.97
C VAL A 549 -1.48 28.70 -3.76
N THR A 550 -1.56 27.47 -4.24
CA THR A 550 -0.58 26.84 -5.13
C THR A 550 -1.30 26.31 -6.37
N LEU A 551 -0.81 26.63 -7.55
CA LEU A 551 -1.21 25.95 -8.77
C LEU A 551 -0.33 24.73 -8.96
N PHE A 552 -0.91 23.61 -9.39
CA PHE A 552 -0.18 22.39 -9.65
C PHE A 552 -0.44 21.83 -11.05
N ALA A 553 0.54 21.11 -11.55
CA ALA A 553 0.43 20.31 -12.77
C ALA A 553 1.12 18.96 -12.53
N GLU A 554 0.45 17.88 -12.88
CA GLU A 554 0.95 16.51 -12.76
C GLU A 554 0.83 15.82 -14.12
N GLY A 555 1.90 15.14 -14.56
CA GLY A 555 1.91 14.31 -15.76
C GLY A 555 2.27 12.88 -15.42
N ARG A 556 1.63 11.90 -16.07
CA ARG A 556 1.87 10.47 -15.90
C ARG A 556 2.02 9.81 -17.27
N ASN A 557 2.87 8.79 -17.33
CA ASN A 557 3.18 8.04 -18.57
C ASN A 557 3.51 8.95 -19.78
N LEU A 558 4.29 10.03 -19.54
CA LEU A 558 4.60 11.04 -20.55
C LEU A 558 5.40 10.49 -21.75
N VAL A 559 5.98 9.31 -21.62
CA VAL A 559 6.63 8.58 -22.73
C VAL A 559 5.61 7.87 -23.61
N ASN A 560 4.35 7.87 -23.20
CA ASN A 560 3.22 7.25 -23.89
C ASN A 560 3.46 5.76 -24.22
N ARG A 561 4.03 5.02 -23.28
CA ARG A 561 4.23 3.57 -23.41
C ARG A 561 2.95 2.83 -23.05
N CYS A 562 2.69 1.73 -23.77
CA CYS A 562 1.66 0.79 -23.36
C CYS A 562 2.17 0.02 -22.12
N LEU A 563 1.56 0.30 -21.00
CA LEU A 563 1.83 -0.36 -19.72
C LEU A 563 0.63 -1.22 -19.37
N TYR A 564 0.83 -2.32 -18.66
CA TYR A 564 -0.24 -3.22 -18.25
C TYR A 564 -0.20 -3.42 -16.74
N GLU A 565 -1.35 -3.36 -16.11
CA GLU A 565 -1.53 -3.79 -14.72
C GLU A 565 -1.83 -5.29 -14.68
N TYR A 566 -2.72 -5.72 -15.56
CA TYR A 566 -3.12 -7.12 -15.79
C TYR A 566 -3.10 -7.42 -17.30
N PRO A 567 -3.11 -8.71 -17.72
CA PRO A 567 -3.26 -9.10 -19.12
C PRO A 567 -4.48 -8.43 -19.75
N TRP A 568 -4.33 -7.91 -20.94
CA TRP A 568 -5.37 -7.21 -21.73
C TRP A 568 -5.95 -5.94 -21.09
N TYR A 569 -5.37 -5.47 -20.00
CA TYR A 569 -5.71 -4.19 -19.36
C TYR A 569 -4.58 -3.18 -19.56
N PRO A 570 -4.45 -2.60 -20.77
CA PRO A 570 -3.48 -1.54 -21.00
C PRO A 570 -3.84 -0.30 -20.16
N GLU A 571 -2.83 0.30 -19.54
CA GLU A 571 -2.98 1.58 -18.86
C GLU A 571 -3.18 2.72 -19.85
N LEU A 572 -3.82 3.80 -19.41
CA LEU A 572 -3.89 5.03 -20.18
C LEU A 572 -2.47 5.48 -20.60
N GLY A 573 -2.36 5.96 -21.84
CA GLY A 573 -1.17 6.61 -22.34
C GLY A 573 -0.83 7.89 -21.57
N ALA A 574 -0.13 8.81 -22.22
CA ALA A 574 0.25 10.06 -21.59
C ALA A 574 -0.97 10.84 -21.09
N SER A 575 -0.92 11.22 -19.82
CA SER A 575 -1.98 11.98 -19.16
C SER A 575 -1.43 13.12 -18.33
N PHE A 576 -2.21 14.19 -18.18
CA PHE A 576 -1.86 15.29 -17.32
C PHE A 576 -3.07 15.81 -16.54
N THR A 577 -2.81 16.37 -15.36
CA THR A 577 -3.82 17.00 -14.50
C THR A 577 -3.29 18.36 -14.07
N VAL A 578 -4.12 19.38 -14.13
CA VAL A 578 -3.80 20.73 -13.63
C VAL A 578 -4.86 21.15 -12.62
N GLY A 579 -4.46 21.96 -11.64
CA GLY A 579 -5.41 22.39 -10.62
C GLY A 579 -4.84 23.33 -9.60
N VAL A 580 -5.57 23.46 -8.50
CA VAL A 580 -5.30 24.38 -7.41
C VAL A 580 -5.26 23.63 -6.09
N LYS A 581 -4.28 23.96 -5.24
CA LYS A 581 -4.22 23.62 -3.83
C LYS A 581 -4.40 24.90 -3.02
N ALA A 582 -5.31 24.92 -2.07
CA ALA A 582 -5.57 26.09 -1.23
C ALA A 582 -5.71 25.70 0.24
N ASN A 583 -5.16 26.56 1.13
CA ASN A 583 -5.32 26.44 2.58
C ASN A 583 -5.98 27.75 3.09
N PHE A 584 -7.01 27.66 3.91
CA PHE A 584 -7.75 28.85 4.40
C PHE A 584 -8.45 28.63 5.74
#